data_05e1ef3fea0150684c0f0ed7023dac7b
#
_entry.id   05e1ef3fea0150684c0f0ed7023dac7b
#
_cell.length_a   1.000
_cell.length_b   1.000
_cell.length_c   1.000
_cell.angle_alpha   90.00
_cell.angle_beta   90.00
_cell.angle_gamma   90.00
#
_symmetry.space_group_name_H-M   'P 1'
#
loop_
_entity.id
_entity.type
_entity.pdbx_description
1 polymer ?
#
loop_
_entity_poly.entity_id
_entity_poly.type
_entity_poly.pdbx_seq_one_letter_code
_entity_poly.pdbx_strand_id
1 'polypeptide(L)'
;MQMRPHFIYNTLMSIYYLCQEDAEKAQRVILDFSSYLQNNFTAIAREDNVPFHNELEHTRAYLAVEKARFEDKLYVEFDTPVTVFKLPPLTLQPIVENAVKHGISPDLDPLYLTVTTEDTGEGVKLTVEDTGPGRRRCAAYRAGQYPPAAGSHVRRHAGNLAA
;
A
#
# COMPACT_ATOMS: atom_id res chain seq x y z
N MET A 1 -6.95 -4.67 13.45
CA MET A 1 -7.44 -3.95 12.24
C MET A 1 -8.47 -4.85 11.57
N GLN A 2 -9.70 -4.42 11.40
CA GLN A 2 -10.73 -5.22 10.73
C GLN A 2 -10.60 -5.01 9.23
N MET A 3 -10.59 -6.09 8.44
CA MET A 3 -10.75 -5.99 7.00
C MET A 3 -11.97 -5.13 6.69
N ARG A 4 -11.84 -4.20 5.76
CA ARG A 4 -12.94 -3.30 5.40
C ARG A 4 -14.02 -4.08 4.63
N PRO A 5 -15.22 -4.32 5.20
CA PRO A 5 -16.24 -5.12 4.52
C PRO A 5 -16.62 -4.56 3.16
N HIS A 6 -16.59 -3.23 3.03
CA HIS A 6 -16.88 -2.52 1.79
C HIS A 6 -15.86 -2.82 0.67
N PHE A 7 -14.57 -2.96 0.99
CA PHE A 7 -13.56 -3.35 0.01
C PHE A 7 -13.82 -4.77 -0.53
N ILE A 8 -14.12 -5.71 0.38
CA ILE A 8 -14.43 -7.10 0.00
C ILE A 8 -15.65 -7.13 -0.92
N TYR A 9 -16.74 -6.47 -0.53
CA TYR A 9 -17.96 -6.41 -1.33
C TYR A 9 -17.72 -5.82 -2.72
N ASN A 10 -17.05 -4.67 -2.79
CA ASN A 10 -16.78 -3.99 -4.06
C ASN A 10 -15.87 -4.83 -4.97
N THR A 11 -14.87 -5.52 -4.42
CA THR A 11 -14.01 -6.41 -5.19
C THR A 11 -14.79 -7.58 -5.78
N LEU A 12 -15.66 -8.22 -4.99
CA LEU A 12 -16.52 -9.30 -5.48
C LEU A 12 -17.46 -8.83 -6.59
N MET A 13 -18.04 -7.62 -6.47
CA MET A 13 -18.88 -7.04 -7.52
C MET A 13 -18.07 -6.74 -8.78
N SER A 14 -16.86 -6.22 -8.66
CA SER A 14 -15.97 -5.99 -9.82
C SER A 14 -15.62 -7.30 -10.52
N ILE A 15 -15.30 -8.35 -9.76
CA ILE A 15 -15.05 -9.69 -10.32
C ILE A 15 -16.29 -10.21 -11.08
N TYR A 16 -17.47 -10.04 -10.50
CA TYR A 16 -18.73 -10.46 -11.13
C TYR A 16 -18.93 -9.80 -12.51
N TYR A 17 -18.71 -8.49 -12.62
CA TYR A 17 -18.81 -7.80 -13.92
C TYR A 17 -17.72 -8.24 -14.89
N LEU A 18 -16.47 -8.36 -14.41
CA LEU A 18 -15.34 -8.80 -15.24
C LEU A 18 -15.54 -10.22 -15.78
N CYS A 19 -16.24 -11.11 -15.09
CA CYS A 19 -16.54 -12.45 -15.60
C CYS A 19 -17.36 -12.42 -16.91
N GLN A 20 -18.10 -11.34 -17.15
CA GLN A 20 -18.90 -11.17 -18.36
C GLN A 20 -18.14 -10.46 -19.48
N GLU A 21 -17.18 -9.61 -19.15
CA GLU A 21 -16.46 -8.75 -20.10
C GLU A 21 -15.08 -9.30 -20.46
N ASP A 22 -14.31 -9.75 -19.46
CA ASP A 22 -12.93 -10.23 -19.59
C ASP A 22 -12.63 -11.31 -18.54
N ALA A 23 -12.85 -12.56 -18.93
CA ALA A 23 -12.66 -13.71 -18.03
C ALA A 23 -11.20 -13.86 -17.57
N GLU A 24 -10.21 -13.52 -18.40
CA GLU A 24 -8.80 -13.61 -18.00
C GLU A 24 -8.45 -12.57 -16.96
N LYS A 25 -8.97 -11.35 -17.11
CA LYS A 25 -8.81 -10.28 -16.12
C LYS A 25 -9.51 -10.66 -14.82
N ALA A 26 -10.73 -11.23 -14.88
CA ALA A 26 -11.43 -11.72 -13.70
C ALA A 26 -10.61 -12.77 -12.93
N GLN A 27 -10.00 -13.73 -13.63
CA GLN A 27 -9.15 -14.75 -13.02
C GLN A 27 -7.93 -14.12 -12.31
N ARG A 28 -7.26 -13.15 -12.93
CA ARG A 28 -6.13 -12.45 -12.32
C ARG A 28 -6.56 -11.73 -11.03
N VAL A 29 -7.68 -11.00 -11.08
CA VAL A 29 -8.21 -10.29 -9.91
C VAL A 29 -8.59 -11.25 -8.77
N ILE A 30 -9.13 -12.44 -9.07
CA ILE A 30 -9.42 -13.47 -8.07
C ILE A 30 -8.14 -13.93 -7.37
N LEU A 31 -7.06 -14.17 -8.12
CA LEU A 31 -5.78 -14.59 -7.55
C LEU A 31 -5.16 -13.50 -6.66
N ASP A 32 -5.14 -12.25 -7.14
CA ASP A 32 -4.63 -11.10 -6.38
C ASP A 32 -5.44 -10.87 -5.10
N PHE A 33 -6.78 -10.98 -5.20
CA PHE A 33 -7.67 -10.82 -4.06
C PHE A 33 -7.50 -11.97 -3.05
N SER A 34 -7.33 -13.20 -3.52
CA SER A 34 -7.06 -14.35 -2.65
C SER A 34 -5.73 -14.17 -1.89
N SER A 35 -4.69 -13.72 -2.58
CA SER A 35 -3.39 -13.39 -1.97
C SER A 35 -3.51 -12.28 -0.93
N TYR A 36 -4.25 -11.23 -1.26
CA TYR A 36 -4.54 -10.14 -0.32
C TYR A 36 -5.24 -10.64 0.95
N LEU A 37 -6.29 -11.46 0.82
CA LEU A 37 -7.01 -12.01 1.96
C LEU A 37 -6.10 -12.89 2.84
N GLN A 38 -5.33 -13.79 2.23
CA GLN A 38 -4.43 -14.70 2.93
C GLN A 38 -3.36 -13.94 3.72
N ASN A 39 -2.77 -12.92 3.11
CA ASN A 39 -1.76 -12.08 3.76
C ASN A 39 -2.32 -11.28 4.93
N ASN A 40 -3.55 -10.74 4.82
CA ASN A 40 -4.20 -10.05 5.92
C ASN A 40 -4.41 -10.94 7.15
N PHE A 41 -4.83 -12.18 6.95
CA PHE A 41 -5.02 -13.12 8.07
C PHE A 41 -3.71 -13.45 8.78
N THR A 42 -2.60 -13.54 8.03
CA THR A 42 -1.26 -13.84 8.59
C THR A 42 -0.62 -12.64 9.27
N ALA A 43 -0.84 -11.42 8.78
CA ALA A 43 -0.26 -10.20 9.33
C ALA A 43 -0.82 -9.85 10.72
N ILE A 44 -2.10 -10.12 10.96
CA ILE A 44 -2.78 -9.84 12.25
C ILE A 44 -2.20 -10.68 13.40
N ALA A 45 -1.61 -11.85 13.11
CA ALA A 45 -1.09 -12.77 14.10
C ALA A 45 0.38 -12.49 14.53
N ARG A 46 1.02 -11.45 13.98
CA ARG A 46 2.45 -11.16 14.23
C ARG A 46 2.63 -9.88 15.03
N GLU A 47 3.33 -9.99 16.14
CA GLU A 47 3.75 -8.85 16.97
C GLU A 47 5.14 -8.33 16.59
N ASP A 48 5.97 -9.14 15.96
CA ASP A 48 7.35 -8.82 15.59
C ASP A 48 7.46 -8.09 14.25
N ASN A 49 8.54 -7.33 14.09
CA ASN A 49 8.87 -6.69 12.81
C ASN A 49 8.96 -7.71 11.67
N VAL A 50 8.31 -7.40 10.56
CA VAL A 50 8.27 -8.22 9.35
C VAL A 50 9.26 -7.71 8.30
N PRO A 51 9.79 -8.56 7.40
CA PRO A 51 10.55 -8.10 6.25
C PRO A 51 9.72 -7.15 5.37
N PHE A 52 10.35 -6.06 4.91
CA PHE A 52 9.70 -5.09 4.01
C PHE A 52 9.12 -5.76 2.75
N HIS A 53 9.81 -6.76 2.22
CA HIS A 53 9.33 -7.52 1.07
C HIS A 53 7.89 -8.07 1.30
N ASN A 54 7.58 -8.56 2.49
CA ASN A 54 6.23 -9.06 2.81
C ASN A 54 5.18 -7.96 2.78
N GLU A 55 5.49 -6.78 3.35
CA GLU A 55 4.61 -5.60 3.29
C GLU A 55 4.43 -5.10 1.85
N LEU A 56 5.50 -5.14 1.06
CA LEU A 56 5.49 -4.73 -0.34
C LEU A 56 4.61 -5.64 -1.18
N GLU A 57 4.76 -6.96 -1.08
CA GLU A 57 3.95 -7.94 -1.81
C GLU A 57 2.47 -7.85 -1.42
N HIS A 58 2.20 -7.66 -0.12
CA HIS A 58 0.85 -7.47 0.38
C HIS A 58 0.20 -6.20 -0.20
N THR A 59 0.95 -5.10 -0.23
CA THR A 59 0.49 -3.83 -0.80
C THR A 59 0.30 -3.92 -2.31
N ARG A 60 1.16 -4.65 -3.01
CA ARG A 60 1.02 -4.92 -4.45
C ARG A 60 -0.26 -5.69 -4.77
N ALA A 61 -0.57 -6.74 -3.99
CA ALA A 61 -1.79 -7.52 -4.18
C ALA A 61 -3.04 -6.63 -3.98
N TYR A 62 -3.05 -5.78 -2.95
CA TYR A 62 -4.12 -4.81 -2.74
C TYR A 62 -4.27 -3.85 -3.93
N LEU A 63 -3.16 -3.26 -4.39
CA LEU A 63 -3.17 -2.28 -5.48
C LEU A 63 -3.54 -2.91 -6.84
N ALA A 64 -3.19 -4.18 -7.07
CA ALA A 64 -3.60 -4.91 -8.27
C ALA A 64 -5.13 -5.04 -8.35
N VAL A 65 -5.77 -5.37 -7.22
CA VAL A 65 -7.24 -5.42 -7.12
C VAL A 65 -7.87 -4.05 -7.34
N GLU A 66 -7.35 -2.99 -6.70
CA GLU A 66 -7.88 -1.63 -6.86
C GLU A 66 -7.64 -1.10 -8.28
N LYS A 67 -6.51 -1.42 -8.90
CA LYS A 67 -6.23 -1.03 -10.29
C LYS A 67 -7.19 -1.69 -11.28
N ALA A 68 -7.55 -2.96 -11.06
CA ALA A 68 -8.55 -3.63 -11.88
C ALA A 68 -9.94 -2.97 -11.78
N ARG A 69 -10.23 -2.36 -10.64
CA ARG A 69 -11.50 -1.68 -10.36
C ARG A 69 -11.54 -0.25 -10.87
N PHE A 70 -10.43 0.48 -10.79
CA PHE A 70 -10.35 1.89 -11.13
C PHE A 70 -9.64 2.20 -12.46
N GLU A 71 -9.10 1.17 -13.13
CA GLU A 71 -8.47 1.23 -14.45
C GLU A 71 -7.61 2.48 -14.67
N ASP A 72 -8.10 3.41 -15.50
CA ASP A 72 -7.41 4.64 -15.88
C ASP A 72 -7.41 5.74 -14.80
N LYS A 73 -7.95 5.45 -13.61
CA LYS A 73 -7.98 6.38 -12.48
C LYS A 73 -6.91 6.09 -11.43
N LEU A 74 -6.16 5.00 -11.54
CA LEU A 74 -5.10 4.63 -10.60
C LEU A 74 -3.81 4.23 -11.32
N TYR A 75 -2.76 5.01 -11.13
CA TYR A 75 -1.42 4.72 -11.59
C TYR A 75 -0.51 4.52 -10.39
N VAL A 76 0.27 3.44 -10.41
CA VAL A 76 1.13 3.04 -9.29
C VAL A 76 2.54 2.80 -9.77
N GLU A 77 3.50 3.39 -9.09
CA GLU A 77 4.92 3.21 -9.32
C GLU A 77 5.62 2.76 -8.05
N PHE A 78 6.53 1.79 -8.17
CA PHE A 78 7.39 1.30 -7.11
C PHE A 78 8.85 1.52 -7.48
N ASP A 79 9.50 2.47 -6.84
CA ASP A 79 10.95 2.68 -6.91
C ASP A 79 11.55 2.29 -5.56
N THR A 80 11.78 0.98 -5.39
CA THR A 80 12.19 0.37 -4.13
C THR A 80 13.53 -0.36 -4.26
N PRO A 81 14.65 0.36 -4.51
CA PRO A 81 15.97 -0.24 -4.66
C PRO A 81 16.46 -0.91 -3.37
N VAL A 82 16.00 -0.46 -2.20
CA VAL A 82 16.35 -1.02 -0.90
C VAL A 82 15.19 -1.83 -0.36
N THR A 83 15.35 -3.16 -0.29
CA THR A 83 14.30 -4.09 0.16
C THR A 83 14.68 -4.92 1.38
N VAL A 84 15.97 -4.92 1.77
CA VAL A 84 16.50 -5.76 2.86
C VAL A 84 16.46 -4.99 4.17
N PHE A 85 15.27 -4.84 4.74
CA PHE A 85 15.05 -4.28 6.08
C PHE A 85 13.74 -4.80 6.67
N LYS A 86 13.52 -4.53 7.96
CA LYS A 86 12.30 -4.91 8.66
C LYS A 86 11.58 -3.67 9.19
N LEU A 87 10.24 -3.76 9.28
CA LEU A 87 9.37 -2.71 9.80
C LEU A 87 8.21 -3.36 10.57
N PRO A 88 7.50 -2.59 11.41
CA PRO A 88 6.29 -3.09 12.07
C PRO A 88 5.28 -3.56 11.02
N PRO A 89 4.55 -4.65 11.29
CA PRO A 89 3.51 -5.13 10.38
C PRO A 89 2.45 -4.06 10.15
N LEU A 90 1.83 -4.07 8.99
CA LEU A 90 0.80 -3.11 8.60
C LEU A 90 1.27 -1.63 8.64
N THR A 91 2.51 -1.38 8.27
CA THR A 91 3.07 -0.01 8.15
C THR A 91 2.76 0.59 6.77
N LEU A 92 3.07 -0.11 5.68
CA LEU A 92 2.92 0.39 4.32
C LEU A 92 1.46 0.36 3.85
N GLN A 93 0.79 -0.77 4.03
CA GLN A 93 -0.56 -0.98 3.52
C GLN A 93 -1.58 0.08 3.97
N PRO A 94 -1.73 0.46 5.26
CA PRO A 94 -2.71 1.45 5.67
C PRO A 94 -2.47 2.84 5.07
N ILE A 95 -1.23 3.18 4.77
CA ILE A 95 -0.88 4.47 4.15
C ILE A 95 -1.38 4.46 2.70
N VAL A 96 -1.09 3.40 1.97
CA VAL A 96 -1.52 3.21 0.58
C VAL A 96 -3.03 3.11 0.47
N GLU A 97 -3.69 2.36 1.36
CA GLU A 97 -5.15 2.28 1.42
C GLU A 97 -5.80 3.66 1.63
N ASN A 98 -5.22 4.50 2.48
CA ASN A 98 -5.72 5.85 2.70
C ASN A 98 -5.52 6.75 1.48
N ALA A 99 -4.39 6.63 0.78
CA ALA A 99 -4.14 7.37 -0.45
C ALA A 99 -5.18 7.01 -1.53
N VAL A 100 -5.40 5.72 -1.78
CA VAL A 100 -6.40 5.24 -2.76
C VAL A 100 -7.80 5.68 -2.37
N LYS A 101 -8.20 5.49 -1.10
CA LYS A 101 -9.55 5.83 -0.63
C LYS A 101 -9.91 7.30 -0.80
N HIS A 102 -8.95 8.19 -0.59
CA HIS A 102 -9.19 9.64 -0.59
C HIS A 102 -8.71 10.31 -1.87
N GLY A 103 -7.88 9.64 -2.67
CA GLY A 103 -7.32 10.17 -3.90
C GLY A 103 -8.16 9.87 -5.14
N ILE A 104 -9.03 8.87 -5.11
CA ILE A 104 -9.84 8.48 -6.25
C ILE A 104 -11.28 8.99 -6.10
N SER A 105 -11.73 9.79 -7.10
CA SER A 105 -13.11 10.20 -7.27
C SER A 105 -13.40 10.33 -8.76
N PRO A 106 -14.69 10.14 -9.20
CA PRO A 106 -15.08 10.35 -10.60
C PRO A 106 -14.73 11.75 -11.14
N ASP A 107 -14.81 12.76 -10.27
CA ASP A 107 -14.63 14.17 -10.61
C ASP A 107 -13.18 14.66 -10.50
N LEU A 108 -12.24 13.79 -10.08
CA LEU A 108 -10.84 14.12 -9.91
C LEU A 108 -9.98 13.57 -11.05
N ASP A 109 -8.83 14.21 -11.24
CA ASP A 109 -7.75 13.67 -12.07
C ASP A 109 -7.32 12.28 -11.58
N PRO A 110 -6.71 11.46 -12.45
CA PRO A 110 -6.17 10.18 -12.04
C PRO A 110 -5.20 10.30 -10.88
N LEU A 111 -5.30 9.38 -9.93
CA LEU A 111 -4.38 9.28 -8.81
C LEU A 111 -3.07 8.63 -9.25
N TYR A 112 -1.97 9.32 -9.05
CA TYR A 112 -0.62 8.77 -9.16
C TYR A 112 -0.10 8.49 -7.75
N LEU A 113 0.28 7.26 -7.50
CA LEU A 113 0.81 6.78 -6.23
C LEU A 113 2.23 6.26 -6.44
N THR A 114 3.20 6.79 -5.71
CA THR A 114 4.59 6.36 -5.77
C THR A 114 5.06 5.87 -4.42
N VAL A 115 5.68 4.68 -4.38
CA VAL A 115 6.31 4.11 -3.20
C VAL A 115 7.81 4.04 -3.45
N THR A 116 8.59 4.71 -2.60
CA THR A 116 10.06 4.76 -2.74
C THR A 116 10.77 4.30 -1.49
N THR A 117 11.95 3.67 -1.67
CA THR A 117 12.88 3.38 -0.58
C THR A 117 14.26 3.97 -0.87
N GLU A 118 14.88 4.58 0.14
CA GLU A 118 16.17 5.24 0.04
C GLU A 118 17.06 4.85 1.22
N ASP A 119 18.31 4.48 0.96
CA ASP A 119 19.31 4.33 2.01
C ASP A 119 19.84 5.70 2.40
N THR A 120 19.69 6.06 3.67
CA THR A 120 20.13 7.36 4.22
C THR A 120 21.49 7.27 4.91
N GLY A 121 22.16 6.11 4.90
CA GLY A 121 23.38 5.85 5.66
C GLY A 121 23.15 5.60 7.16
N GLU A 122 22.07 6.13 7.73
CA GLU A 122 21.62 5.88 9.11
C GLU A 122 20.44 4.91 9.20
N GLY A 123 19.90 4.50 8.06
CA GLY A 123 18.76 3.61 7.94
C GLY A 123 18.07 3.74 6.60
N VAL A 124 16.92 3.12 6.45
CA VAL A 124 16.11 3.15 5.24
C VAL A 124 14.93 4.10 5.42
N LYS A 125 14.79 5.03 4.49
CA LYS A 125 13.61 5.89 4.39
C LYS A 125 12.62 5.27 3.40
N LEU A 126 11.42 4.96 3.88
CA LEU A 126 10.29 4.53 3.07
C LEU A 126 9.33 5.72 2.89
N THR A 127 9.02 6.06 1.65
CA THR A 127 8.14 7.20 1.34
C THR A 127 6.99 6.72 0.46
N VAL A 128 5.80 7.23 0.74
CA VAL A 128 4.59 7.06 -0.09
C VAL A 128 4.09 8.45 -0.45
N GLU A 129 4.02 8.73 -1.75
CA GLU A 129 3.52 10.00 -2.29
C GLU A 129 2.29 9.76 -3.14
N ASP A 130 1.31 10.64 -3.04
CA ASP A 130 0.10 10.62 -3.86
C ASP A 130 -0.23 12.02 -4.41
N THR A 131 -0.93 12.05 -5.55
CA THR A 131 -1.40 13.28 -6.20
C THR A 131 -2.86 13.60 -5.89
N GLY A 132 -3.44 12.96 -4.86
CA GLY A 132 -4.84 13.16 -4.48
C GLY A 132 -5.19 14.62 -4.11
N PRO A 133 -6.48 14.95 -4.00
CA PRO A 133 -6.94 16.30 -3.71
C PRO A 133 -6.48 16.75 -2.32
N GLY A 134 -5.75 17.83 -2.28
CA GLY A 134 -5.15 18.37 -1.08
C GLY A 134 -3.64 18.47 -1.24
N ARG A 135 -2.92 18.57 -0.13
CA ARG A 135 -1.46 18.56 -0.13
C ARG A 135 -0.97 17.17 -0.52
N ARG A 136 0.07 17.09 -1.36
CA ARG A 136 0.81 15.84 -1.58
C ARG A 136 1.03 15.15 -0.24
N ARG A 137 0.41 14.02 -0.03
CA ARG A 137 0.56 13.25 1.19
C ARG A 137 1.85 12.47 1.06
N CYS A 138 2.87 12.94 1.76
CA CYS A 138 4.10 12.19 1.92
C CYS A 138 4.09 11.59 3.32
N ALA A 139 3.96 10.27 3.41
CA ALA A 139 4.20 9.55 4.66
C ALA A 139 5.58 8.90 4.57
N ALA A 140 6.46 9.25 5.48
CA ALA A 140 7.80 8.68 5.53
C ALA A 140 7.96 7.82 6.79
N TYR A 141 8.53 6.64 6.62
CA TYR A 141 8.98 5.75 7.69
C TYR A 141 10.48 5.59 7.61
N ARG A 142 11.18 5.70 8.74
CA ARG A 142 12.62 5.47 8.83
C ARG A 142 12.87 4.19 9.61
N ALA A 143 13.42 3.18 8.95
CA ALA A 143 13.91 1.96 9.59
C ALA A 143 15.40 2.12 9.92
N GLY A 144 15.82 1.73 11.13
CA GLY A 144 17.24 1.69 11.49
C GLY A 144 18.01 0.62 10.72
N GLN A 145 19.33 0.78 10.59
CA GLN A 145 20.21 -0.25 10.01
C GLN A 145 20.20 -1.53 10.85
N TYR A 146 20.31 -2.67 10.18
CA TYR A 146 20.35 -4.00 10.81
C TYR A 146 21.75 -4.31 11.34
N PRO A 147 21.90 -4.93 12.56
CA PRO A 147 20.89 -5.27 13.53
C PRO A 147 20.74 -4.19 14.62
N PRO A 148 19.56 -3.75 14.98
CA PRO A 148 19.38 -3.08 16.23
C PRO A 148 18.80 -4.02 17.26
N ALA A 149 19.42 -4.10 18.38
CA ALA A 149 18.73 -4.32 19.61
C ALA A 149 17.85 -3.09 19.91
N ALA A 150 16.56 -3.32 20.16
CA ALA A 150 15.59 -2.45 20.82
C ALA A 150 15.52 -0.96 20.45
N GLY A 151 14.38 -0.54 19.93
CA GLY A 151 13.90 0.84 19.97
C GLY A 151 13.63 1.49 18.62
N SER A 152 12.54 1.10 17.94
CA SER A 152 12.05 1.84 16.78
C SER A 152 11.13 2.96 17.22
N HIS A 153 11.55 4.21 17.07
CA HIS A 153 10.68 5.36 17.20
C HIS A 153 9.96 5.63 15.88
N VAL A 154 8.69 5.30 15.84
CA VAL A 154 7.78 5.79 14.80
C VAL A 154 7.54 7.29 15.04
N ARG A 155 8.23 8.16 14.33
CA ARG A 155 7.86 9.58 14.27
C ARG A 155 6.92 9.78 13.08
N ARG A 156 5.65 10.00 13.36
CA ARG A 156 4.74 10.61 12.39
C ARG A 156 5.11 12.07 12.26
N HIS A 157 5.90 12.42 11.28
CA HIS A 157 6.04 13.82 10.90
C HIS A 157 4.89 14.19 9.97
N ALA A 158 3.83 14.74 10.55
CA ALA A 158 2.99 15.66 9.82
C ALA A 158 3.86 16.91 9.57
N GLY A 159 4.43 17.03 8.37
CA GLY A 159 5.21 18.19 7.99
C GLY A 159 4.32 19.42 7.91
N ASN A 160 4.37 20.25 8.94
CA ASN A 160 3.97 21.64 8.84
C ASN A 160 5.03 22.36 8.01
N LEU A 161 4.71 22.74 6.80
CA LEU A 161 5.40 23.80 6.08
C LEU A 161 4.47 25.00 6.03
N ALA A 162 4.68 25.91 6.97
CA ALA A 162 4.19 27.27 6.90
C ALA A 162 5.11 28.10 6.01
N ALA A 163 4.50 29.06 5.33
CA ALA A 163 4.96 30.14 4.47
C ALA A 163 5.07 29.83 3.00
#